data_efb71f16814ebd145fd7e4fffff56230
#
_entry.id   efb71f16814ebd145fd7e4fffff56230
#
_cell.length_a   1.000
_cell.length_b   1.000
_cell.length_c   1.000
_cell.angle_alpha   90.00
_cell.angle_beta   90.00
_cell.angle_gamma   90.00
#
_symmetry.space_group_name_H-M   'P 1'
#
loop_
_entity.id
_entity.type
_entity.pdbx_description
1 polymer ?
#
loop_
_entity_poly.entity_id
_entity_poly.type
_entity_poly.pdbx_seq_one_letter_code
_entity_poly.pdbx_strand_id
1 'polypeptide(L)'
;MEIEGVSFPQALERLAKRAGVTLSKSARPKAEGDLSEVMELALKFYRDALHSPSGEVARSYLKHRELPPEVWETFELGWAPPSWDYLWQSLQRHGVTFELAERCGLVLMGSRSPYDRFRGRVMFPVRDVSGKLVAFGGRLVVGEGAKYINSPESELFQKRNCLYLLERAKKSIRQRGRSILVEGYIDAIRLHLSGYPEAVASLGTSLTEDQAKLLQRFAGRCCICYDADTSGQEASLRGMYILQREGLQVSVVILPRDVDPDQLLLQENGDKVFGEALDHAVPLPLYHLEIRRSQLEDPGSRHKAILELLEGLAELSPFDVAPYISNLSIALGVLPGELNEQIAEIRSRKRAAKEDKSARSSVYINGIGKKSVDKTTDPIEAAVAYVLWNDARRRVEAPPEVVLPLINDERVKSIVAALLYGESPEELEGRWLSVGDRFPMSLIAMGGNFCDQFGDIEVAWKELLRLLERRRRSERYRKLLSAMAKGEASAEEMEELRQLASDIKGGG
;
A
#
# COMPACT_ATOMS: atom_id res chain seq x y z
N MET A 1 -7.73 26.18 -7.44
CA MET A 1 -7.51 24.76 -7.76
C MET A 1 -6.06 24.36 -7.48
N GLU A 2 -5.10 24.94 -8.13
CA GLU A 2 -3.67 24.61 -7.93
C GLU A 2 -3.13 24.98 -6.53
N ILE A 3 -3.57 26.10 -5.95
CA ILE A 3 -3.07 26.60 -4.67
C ILE A 3 -3.62 25.81 -3.47
N GLU A 4 -4.84 25.28 -3.55
CA GLU A 4 -5.51 24.57 -2.45
C GLU A 4 -5.61 23.06 -2.63
N GLY A 5 -5.14 22.51 -3.75
CA GLY A 5 -5.15 21.09 -4.03
C GLY A 5 -6.54 20.43 -4.10
N VAL A 6 -7.57 21.23 -4.42
CA VAL A 6 -8.96 20.75 -4.51
C VAL A 6 -9.37 20.52 -5.96
N SER A 7 -10.23 19.52 -6.21
CA SER A 7 -10.80 19.29 -7.53
C SER A 7 -11.72 20.40 -7.97
N PHE A 8 -11.97 20.52 -9.29
CA PHE A 8 -12.89 21.53 -9.82
C PHE A 8 -14.27 21.53 -9.16
N PRO A 9 -14.95 20.38 -8.92
CA PRO A 9 -16.21 20.33 -8.21
C PRO A 9 -16.13 20.86 -6.78
N GLN A 10 -15.04 20.53 -6.04
CA GLN A 10 -14.82 21.00 -4.67
C GLN A 10 -14.54 22.51 -4.63
N ALA A 11 -13.78 23.03 -5.59
CA ALA A 11 -13.55 24.46 -5.71
C ALA A 11 -14.85 25.21 -6.02
N LEU A 12 -15.66 24.66 -6.91
CA LEU A 12 -16.96 25.22 -7.28
C LEU A 12 -17.94 25.26 -6.09
N GLU A 13 -17.99 24.18 -5.29
CA GLU A 13 -18.84 24.08 -4.11
C GLU A 13 -18.42 25.10 -3.03
N ARG A 14 -17.12 25.29 -2.81
CA ARG A 14 -16.59 26.31 -1.89
C ARG A 14 -16.89 27.73 -2.36
N LEU A 15 -16.75 28.00 -3.67
CA LEU A 15 -17.06 29.29 -4.24
C LEU A 15 -18.56 29.58 -4.17
N ALA A 16 -19.40 28.61 -4.47
CA ALA A 16 -20.85 28.72 -4.36
C ALA A 16 -21.29 29.04 -2.91
N LYS A 17 -20.74 28.31 -1.94
CA LYS A 17 -20.97 28.57 -0.50
C LYS A 17 -20.52 29.96 -0.10
N ARG A 18 -19.42 30.46 -0.64
CA ARG A 18 -18.88 31.80 -0.34
C ARG A 18 -19.68 32.92 -1.01
N ALA A 19 -20.25 32.61 -2.17
CA ALA A 19 -21.11 33.53 -2.95
C ALA A 19 -22.60 33.47 -2.54
N GLY A 20 -23.00 32.64 -1.58
CA GLY A 20 -24.38 32.44 -1.18
C GLY A 20 -25.26 31.79 -2.27
N VAL A 21 -24.67 31.15 -3.29
CA VAL A 21 -25.38 30.52 -4.38
C VAL A 21 -25.57 29.05 -4.05
N THR A 22 -26.81 28.58 -4.10
CA THR A 22 -27.13 27.14 -3.97
C THR A 22 -26.89 26.46 -5.32
N LEU A 23 -25.86 25.61 -5.43
CA LEU A 23 -25.71 24.77 -6.61
C LEU A 23 -26.86 23.75 -6.61
N SER A 24 -27.67 23.74 -7.66
CA SER A 24 -28.66 22.68 -7.87
C SER A 24 -27.88 21.36 -8.04
N LYS A 25 -27.94 20.49 -7.04
CA LYS A 25 -27.47 19.09 -7.20
C LYS A 25 -28.36 18.49 -8.31
N SER A 26 -27.80 18.23 -9.49
CA SER A 26 -28.47 17.39 -10.46
C SER A 26 -28.86 16.11 -9.72
N ALA A 27 -30.14 15.76 -9.75
CA ALA A 27 -30.66 14.59 -9.07
C ALA A 27 -29.92 13.34 -9.57
N ARG A 28 -28.90 12.89 -8.81
CA ARG A 28 -28.35 11.55 -8.99
C ARG A 28 -29.43 10.55 -8.59
N PRO A 29 -29.54 9.42 -9.30
CA PRO A 29 -30.50 8.40 -8.94
C PRO A 29 -30.30 7.99 -7.46
N LYS A 30 -31.38 7.82 -6.72
CA LYS A 30 -31.41 7.46 -5.29
C LYS A 30 -30.76 6.10 -4.90
N ALA A 31 -30.05 5.44 -5.82
CA ALA A 31 -29.44 4.12 -5.61
C ALA A 31 -27.97 4.13 -5.19
N GLU A 32 -27.30 5.31 -5.15
CA GLU A 32 -25.92 5.45 -4.63
C GLU A 32 -25.98 6.19 -3.29
N GLY A 33 -26.05 5.43 -2.19
CA GLY A 33 -25.78 5.96 -0.85
C GLY A 33 -24.39 6.61 -0.85
N ASP A 34 -24.24 7.78 -0.21
CA ASP A 34 -22.96 8.48 -0.13
C ASP A 34 -21.98 7.65 0.74
N LEU A 35 -20.96 7.06 0.11
CA LEU A 35 -19.92 6.29 0.80
C LEU A 35 -19.32 7.08 1.98
N SER A 36 -19.28 8.41 1.88
CA SER A 36 -18.80 9.28 2.94
C SER A 36 -19.70 9.25 4.16
N GLU A 37 -21.03 9.21 3.96
CA GLU A 37 -22.00 9.10 5.06
C GLU A 37 -21.86 7.74 5.79
N VAL A 38 -21.62 6.66 5.03
CA VAL A 38 -21.38 5.32 5.61
C VAL A 38 -20.10 5.30 6.43
N MET A 39 -19.03 5.94 5.97
CA MET A 39 -17.76 6.04 6.68
C MET A 39 -17.91 6.85 8.00
N GLU A 40 -18.56 8.00 7.96
CA GLU A 40 -18.81 8.81 9.17
C GLU A 40 -19.75 8.08 10.16
N LEU A 41 -20.73 7.34 9.66
CA LEU A 41 -21.58 6.49 10.48
C LEU A 41 -20.77 5.37 11.17
N ALA A 42 -19.87 4.72 10.43
CA ALA A 42 -18.97 3.71 10.99
C ALA A 42 -18.03 4.30 12.06
N LEU A 43 -17.49 5.50 11.81
CA LEU A 43 -16.68 6.22 12.80
C LEU A 43 -17.46 6.47 14.08
N LYS A 44 -18.70 6.93 13.97
CA LYS A 44 -19.58 7.13 15.13
C LYS A 44 -19.74 5.84 15.94
N PHE A 45 -20.02 4.70 15.27
CA PHE A 45 -20.17 3.42 15.95
C PHE A 45 -18.87 2.97 16.64
N TYR A 46 -17.71 3.15 16.01
CA TYR A 46 -16.44 2.82 16.65
C TYR A 46 -16.15 3.72 17.86
N ARG A 47 -16.49 5.02 17.81
CA ARG A 47 -16.34 5.93 18.95
C ARG A 47 -17.31 5.56 20.07
N ASP A 48 -18.58 5.30 19.76
CA ASP A 48 -19.57 4.87 20.73
C ASP A 48 -19.17 3.54 21.41
N ALA A 49 -18.60 2.60 20.61
CA ALA A 49 -18.07 1.33 21.14
C ALA A 49 -16.88 1.53 22.07
N LEU A 50 -16.01 2.51 21.83
CA LEU A 50 -14.87 2.82 22.71
C LEU A 50 -15.38 3.28 24.10
N HIS A 51 -16.48 4.03 24.16
CA HIS A 51 -17.06 4.52 25.42
C HIS A 51 -18.01 3.50 26.07
N SER A 52 -18.42 2.45 25.38
CA SER A 52 -19.27 1.38 25.89
C SER A 52 -18.53 0.44 26.86
N PRO A 53 -19.23 -0.44 27.60
CA PRO A 53 -18.58 -1.49 28.40
C PRO A 53 -17.63 -2.38 27.58
N SER A 54 -17.94 -2.66 26.32
CA SER A 54 -17.08 -3.47 25.43
C SER A 54 -15.74 -2.81 25.11
N GLY A 55 -15.63 -1.49 25.27
CA GLY A 55 -14.41 -0.71 25.01
C GLY A 55 -13.40 -0.69 26.15
N GLU A 56 -13.68 -1.33 27.30
CA GLU A 56 -12.79 -1.27 28.47
C GLU A 56 -11.35 -1.73 28.15
N VAL A 57 -11.20 -2.79 27.38
CA VAL A 57 -9.88 -3.30 26.95
C VAL A 57 -9.14 -2.29 26.09
N ALA A 58 -9.84 -1.63 25.17
CA ALA A 58 -9.26 -0.59 24.32
C ALA A 58 -8.86 0.65 25.12
N ARG A 59 -9.72 1.08 26.06
CA ARG A 59 -9.41 2.20 26.96
C ARG A 59 -8.21 1.87 27.85
N SER A 60 -8.10 0.66 28.38
CA SER A 60 -6.96 0.21 29.16
C SER A 60 -5.66 0.21 28.33
N TYR A 61 -5.74 -0.27 27.08
CA TYR A 61 -4.62 -0.21 26.15
C TYR A 61 -4.17 1.24 25.88
N LEU A 62 -5.12 2.14 25.57
CA LEU A 62 -4.82 3.57 25.30
C LEU A 62 -4.23 4.26 26.53
N LYS A 63 -4.77 3.98 27.73
CA LYS A 63 -4.20 4.49 28.99
C LYS A 63 -2.78 3.98 29.24
N HIS A 64 -2.53 2.68 28.98
CA HIS A 64 -1.17 2.13 29.11
C HIS A 64 -0.18 2.77 28.13
N ARG A 65 -0.67 3.27 27.00
CA ARG A 65 0.08 4.09 26.04
C ARG A 65 0.09 5.57 26.40
N GLU A 66 -0.33 5.95 27.60
CA GLU A 66 -0.42 7.34 28.06
C GLU A 66 -1.14 8.26 27.07
N LEU A 67 -2.21 7.75 26.46
CA LEU A 67 -3.13 8.51 25.64
C LEU A 67 -4.43 8.72 26.43
N PRO A 68 -4.63 9.89 27.07
CA PRO A 68 -5.81 10.15 27.90
C PRO A 68 -7.09 10.37 27.08
N PRO A 69 -8.27 10.38 27.70
CA PRO A 69 -9.56 10.50 26.99
C PRO A 69 -9.68 11.69 26.05
N GLU A 70 -9.08 12.83 26.39
CA GLU A 70 -9.09 14.04 25.57
C GLU A 70 -8.40 13.82 24.21
N VAL A 71 -7.40 12.92 24.19
CA VAL A 71 -6.70 12.51 22.97
C VAL A 71 -7.60 11.64 22.10
N TRP A 72 -8.39 10.74 22.71
CA TRP A 72 -9.32 9.89 21.96
C TRP A 72 -10.35 10.74 21.22
N GLU A 73 -10.90 11.76 21.89
CA GLU A 73 -11.83 12.70 21.28
C GLU A 73 -11.15 13.56 20.19
N THR A 74 -9.97 14.08 20.50
CA THR A 74 -9.23 14.96 19.58
C THR A 74 -8.88 14.25 18.27
N PHE A 75 -8.42 13.00 18.35
CA PHE A 75 -8.02 12.20 17.19
C PHE A 75 -9.11 11.23 16.72
N GLU A 76 -10.32 11.36 17.28
CA GLU A 76 -11.51 10.58 16.90
C GLU A 76 -11.27 9.05 16.97
N LEU A 77 -10.49 8.60 17.98
CA LEU A 77 -10.18 7.20 18.14
C LEU A 77 -11.43 6.37 18.45
N GLY A 78 -11.46 5.14 17.98
CA GLY A 78 -12.59 4.23 18.18
C GLY A 78 -12.17 2.83 18.61
N TRP A 79 -13.16 1.98 18.81
CA TRP A 79 -12.99 0.57 19.10
C TRP A 79 -13.83 -0.30 18.17
N ALA A 80 -13.20 -1.26 17.52
CA ALA A 80 -13.87 -2.35 16.82
C ALA A 80 -13.91 -3.57 17.76
N PRO A 81 -15.05 -3.90 18.36
CA PRO A 81 -15.17 -5.06 19.26
C PRO A 81 -14.74 -6.38 18.59
N PRO A 82 -14.36 -7.43 19.36
CA PRO A 82 -13.94 -8.72 18.80
C PRO A 82 -15.12 -9.57 18.25
N SER A 83 -16.30 -8.98 18.06
CA SER A 83 -17.45 -9.59 17.39
C SER A 83 -17.23 -9.68 15.88
N TRP A 84 -17.86 -10.70 15.26
CA TRP A 84 -17.75 -10.91 13.81
C TRP A 84 -18.57 -9.93 12.98
N ASP A 85 -19.64 -9.35 13.52
CA ASP A 85 -20.66 -8.59 12.78
C ASP A 85 -21.22 -7.38 13.54
N TYR A 86 -20.52 -6.89 14.56
CA TYR A 86 -20.95 -5.76 15.38
C TYR A 86 -21.27 -4.50 14.55
N LEU A 87 -20.31 -4.09 13.72
CA LEU A 87 -20.48 -2.93 12.84
C LEU A 87 -21.53 -3.21 11.78
N TRP A 88 -21.47 -4.39 11.14
CA TRP A 88 -22.42 -4.78 10.10
C TRP A 88 -23.87 -4.72 10.58
N GLN A 89 -24.20 -5.31 11.72
CA GLN A 89 -25.53 -5.23 12.30
C GLN A 89 -25.97 -3.79 12.58
N SER A 90 -25.02 -2.94 12.99
CA SER A 90 -25.29 -1.54 13.27
C SER A 90 -25.56 -0.74 11.99
N LEU A 91 -24.78 -0.97 10.93
CA LEU A 91 -24.98 -0.37 9.61
C LEU A 91 -26.31 -0.80 8.98
N GLN A 92 -26.66 -2.09 9.05
CA GLN A 92 -27.94 -2.62 8.56
C GLN A 92 -29.15 -1.92 9.21
N ARG A 93 -29.13 -1.72 10.53
CA ARG A 93 -30.20 -1.00 11.25
C ARG A 93 -30.38 0.44 10.77
N HIS A 94 -29.35 1.03 10.16
CA HIS A 94 -29.39 2.35 9.55
C HIS A 94 -29.62 2.33 8.04
N GLY A 95 -30.03 1.17 7.49
CA GLY A 95 -30.37 1.04 6.07
C GLY A 95 -29.18 0.98 5.11
N VAL A 96 -27.96 0.77 5.61
CA VAL A 96 -26.77 0.60 4.76
C VAL A 96 -26.81 -0.81 4.14
N THR A 97 -26.66 -0.88 2.81
CA THR A 97 -26.61 -2.17 2.09
C THR A 97 -25.21 -2.80 2.22
N PHE A 98 -25.13 -4.12 1.99
CA PHE A 98 -23.87 -4.84 2.02
C PHE A 98 -22.87 -4.25 1.00
N GLU A 99 -23.31 -3.97 -0.22
CA GLU A 99 -22.52 -3.42 -1.31
C GLU A 99 -21.87 -2.08 -0.93
N LEU A 100 -22.61 -1.21 -0.24
CA LEU A 100 -22.06 0.07 0.24
C LEU A 100 -21.02 -0.15 1.34
N ALA A 101 -21.28 -1.04 2.31
CA ALA A 101 -20.35 -1.36 3.38
C ALA A 101 -19.07 -2.05 2.87
N GLU A 102 -19.20 -2.93 1.87
CA GLU A 102 -18.08 -3.60 1.20
C GLU A 102 -17.24 -2.60 0.39
N ARG A 103 -17.85 -1.71 -0.40
CA ARG A 103 -17.16 -0.64 -1.14
C ARG A 103 -16.42 0.33 -0.21
N CYS A 104 -16.88 0.54 1.01
CA CYS A 104 -16.18 1.28 2.05
C CYS A 104 -15.03 0.48 2.68
N GLY A 105 -14.88 -0.83 2.38
CA GLY A 105 -13.90 -1.71 2.99
C GLY A 105 -14.14 -1.99 4.47
N LEU A 106 -15.38 -1.88 4.93
CA LEU A 106 -15.79 -2.08 6.33
C LEU A 106 -16.22 -3.50 6.63
N VAL A 107 -16.84 -4.15 5.64
CA VAL A 107 -17.43 -5.48 5.73
C VAL A 107 -16.93 -6.36 4.60
N LEU A 108 -16.80 -7.64 4.84
CA LEU A 108 -16.36 -8.64 3.89
C LEU A 108 -17.40 -9.76 3.81
N MET A 109 -17.53 -10.39 2.62
CA MET A 109 -18.38 -11.57 2.48
C MET A 109 -17.62 -12.81 2.95
N GLY A 110 -18.13 -13.46 3.98
CA GLY A 110 -17.66 -14.78 4.40
C GLY A 110 -18.36 -15.90 3.65
N SER A 111 -18.03 -17.15 3.98
CA SER A 111 -18.66 -18.34 3.39
C SER A 111 -20.16 -18.46 3.70
N ARG A 112 -20.62 -17.92 4.81
CA ARG A 112 -22.03 -18.02 5.28
C ARG A 112 -22.73 -16.68 5.42
N SER A 113 -22.00 -15.65 5.85
CA SER A 113 -22.56 -14.33 6.15
C SER A 113 -21.51 -13.24 6.02
N PRO A 114 -21.91 -11.98 5.84
CA PRO A 114 -21.02 -10.83 5.95
C PRO A 114 -20.40 -10.74 7.36
N TYR A 115 -19.17 -10.25 7.42
CA TYR A 115 -18.46 -10.03 8.68
C TYR A 115 -17.61 -8.74 8.64
N ASP A 116 -17.37 -8.18 9.82
CA ASP A 116 -16.60 -6.96 9.99
C ASP A 116 -15.13 -7.17 9.63
N ARG A 117 -14.56 -6.26 8.84
CA ARG A 117 -13.13 -6.28 8.53
C ARG A 117 -12.27 -6.04 9.77
N PHE A 118 -12.68 -5.11 10.63
CA PHE A 118 -11.95 -4.74 11.83
C PHE A 118 -12.60 -5.38 13.05
N ARG A 119 -11.82 -6.14 13.81
CA ARG A 119 -12.26 -6.84 15.02
C ARG A 119 -11.15 -6.84 16.07
N GLY A 120 -11.51 -6.56 17.33
CA GLY A 120 -10.56 -6.51 18.45
C GLY A 120 -9.49 -5.43 18.30
N ARG A 121 -9.85 -4.27 17.68
CA ARG A 121 -8.87 -3.25 17.31
C ARG A 121 -9.24 -1.84 17.78
N VAL A 122 -8.23 -1.12 18.25
CA VAL A 122 -8.31 0.35 18.34
C VAL A 122 -8.29 0.91 16.92
N MET A 123 -9.25 1.81 16.64
CA MET A 123 -9.48 2.36 15.32
C MET A 123 -8.94 3.77 15.20
N PHE A 124 -8.23 4.03 14.11
CA PHE A 124 -7.67 5.32 13.74
C PHE A 124 -8.33 5.78 12.45
N PRO A 125 -9.16 6.85 12.48
CA PRO A 125 -9.75 7.38 11.25
C PRO A 125 -8.68 8.06 10.40
N VAL A 126 -8.70 7.75 9.11
CA VAL A 126 -7.79 8.34 8.12
C VAL A 126 -8.58 9.32 7.27
N ARG A 127 -8.19 10.58 7.34
CA ARG A 127 -8.80 11.66 6.56
C ARG A 127 -7.88 12.10 5.43
N ASP A 128 -8.46 12.42 4.30
CA ASP A 128 -7.70 13.02 3.19
C ASP A 128 -7.28 14.46 3.52
N VAL A 129 -6.48 15.07 2.64
CA VAL A 129 -6.00 16.45 2.82
C VAL A 129 -7.12 17.48 2.95
N SER A 130 -8.33 17.20 2.49
CA SER A 130 -9.51 18.07 2.64
C SER A 130 -10.20 17.90 3.98
N GLY A 131 -9.90 16.82 4.73
CA GLY A 131 -10.53 16.44 5.99
C GLY A 131 -11.68 15.45 5.83
N LYS A 132 -11.92 14.90 4.63
CA LYS A 132 -12.92 13.88 4.39
C LYS A 132 -12.40 12.53 4.92
N LEU A 133 -13.22 11.80 5.68
CA LEU A 133 -12.91 10.45 6.14
C LEU A 133 -12.90 9.48 4.94
N VAL A 134 -11.77 8.83 4.72
CA VAL A 134 -11.56 7.97 3.55
C VAL A 134 -11.21 6.53 3.91
N ALA A 135 -10.66 6.28 5.09
CA ALA A 135 -10.23 4.97 5.53
C ALA A 135 -10.14 4.86 7.06
N PHE A 136 -9.83 3.67 7.53
CA PHE A 136 -9.45 3.39 8.90
C PHE A 136 -8.15 2.58 8.96
N GLY A 137 -7.34 2.86 9.99
CA GLY A 137 -6.33 1.97 10.50
C GLY A 137 -6.83 1.24 11.73
N GLY A 138 -6.40 -0.01 11.95
CA GLY A 138 -6.82 -0.79 13.12
C GLY A 138 -5.65 -1.48 13.81
N ARG A 139 -5.34 -1.10 15.06
CA ARG A 139 -4.33 -1.73 15.91
C ARG A 139 -4.95 -2.87 16.71
N LEU A 140 -4.45 -4.08 16.54
CA LEU A 140 -4.92 -5.26 17.29
C LEU A 140 -4.62 -5.12 18.79
N VAL A 141 -5.65 -5.29 19.61
CA VAL A 141 -5.58 -5.32 21.08
C VAL A 141 -6.04 -6.67 21.62
N VAL A 142 -7.06 -7.28 20.99
CA VAL A 142 -7.64 -8.57 21.38
C VAL A 142 -7.76 -9.47 20.16
N GLY A 143 -7.39 -10.74 20.31
CA GLY A 143 -7.45 -11.75 19.26
C GLY A 143 -6.11 -11.98 18.56
N GLU A 144 -6.15 -12.68 17.44
CA GLU A 144 -4.97 -13.05 16.65
C GLU A 144 -4.96 -12.33 15.30
N GLY A 145 -3.77 -12.14 14.73
CA GLY A 145 -3.60 -11.56 13.41
C GLY A 145 -2.53 -10.46 13.37
N ALA A 146 -2.45 -9.77 12.24
CA ALA A 146 -1.48 -8.69 12.04
C ALA A 146 -1.64 -7.57 13.07
N LYS A 147 -0.50 -7.07 13.56
CA LYS A 147 -0.42 -5.98 14.55
C LYS A 147 -1.23 -4.75 14.10
N TYR A 148 -1.08 -4.35 12.85
CA TYR A 148 -1.87 -3.28 12.22
C TYR A 148 -2.49 -3.78 10.92
N ILE A 149 -3.71 -3.34 10.63
CA ILE A 149 -4.35 -3.46 9.32
C ILE A 149 -4.96 -2.13 8.92
N ASN A 150 -5.02 -1.85 7.63
CA ASN A 150 -5.66 -0.67 7.07
C ASN A 150 -6.86 -1.06 6.22
N SER A 151 -7.73 -0.08 5.92
CA SER A 151 -8.74 -0.24 4.87
C SER A 151 -8.07 -0.68 3.57
N PRO A 152 -8.75 -1.47 2.75
CA PRO A 152 -8.27 -1.81 1.40
C PRO A 152 -8.31 -0.58 0.49
N GLU A 153 -7.63 -0.67 -0.66
CA GLU A 153 -7.82 0.29 -1.75
C GLU A 153 -9.30 0.35 -2.13
N SER A 154 -9.83 1.55 -2.31
CA SER A 154 -11.23 1.76 -2.65
C SER A 154 -11.44 3.04 -3.48
N GLU A 155 -12.67 3.31 -3.86
CA GLU A 155 -13.03 4.56 -4.54
C GLU A 155 -12.73 5.80 -3.68
N LEU A 156 -12.78 5.66 -2.35
CA LEU A 156 -12.49 6.73 -1.40
C LEU A 156 -11.02 6.81 -1.01
N PHE A 157 -10.32 5.68 -1.01
CA PHE A 157 -9.01 5.55 -0.39
C PHE A 157 -7.98 4.92 -1.32
N GLN A 158 -6.91 5.64 -1.53
CA GLN A 158 -5.70 5.15 -2.18
C GLN A 158 -4.53 5.45 -1.24
N LYS A 159 -3.93 4.41 -0.65
CA LYS A 159 -2.81 4.55 0.31
C LYS A 159 -1.69 5.42 -0.23
N ARG A 160 -1.37 5.25 -1.52
CA ARG A 160 -0.30 6.00 -2.20
C ARG A 160 -0.51 7.52 -2.19
N ASN A 161 -1.75 8.00 -1.99
CA ASN A 161 -2.11 9.42 -2.03
C ASN A 161 -2.49 9.95 -0.64
N CYS A 162 -2.25 9.20 0.42
CA CYS A 162 -2.71 9.54 1.74
C CYS A 162 -1.57 9.49 2.76
N LEU A 163 -1.59 10.43 3.70
CA LEU A 163 -0.73 10.48 4.87
C LEU A 163 -1.60 10.76 6.09
N TYR A 164 -1.41 9.98 7.13
CA TYR A 164 -2.17 10.13 8.38
C TYR A 164 -1.87 11.49 9.05
N LEU A 165 -2.89 12.16 9.53
CA LEU A 165 -2.90 13.49 10.14
C LEU A 165 -2.47 14.65 9.23
N LEU A 166 -2.30 14.47 7.92
CA LEU A 166 -1.89 15.56 7.05
C LEU A 166 -2.92 16.70 7.03
N GLU A 167 -4.21 16.40 7.13
CA GLU A 167 -5.28 17.39 7.18
C GLU A 167 -5.15 18.33 8.41
N ARG A 168 -4.58 17.84 9.50
CA ARG A 168 -4.27 18.62 10.72
C ARG A 168 -2.92 19.29 10.62
N ALA A 169 -1.91 18.56 10.14
CA ALA A 169 -0.52 19.00 10.10
C ALA A 169 -0.24 20.10 9.06
N LYS A 170 -0.99 20.16 7.94
CA LYS A 170 -0.71 21.02 6.78
C LYS A 170 -0.47 22.52 7.11
N LYS A 171 -1.16 23.07 8.11
CA LYS A 171 -0.97 24.46 8.55
C LYS A 171 0.39 24.61 9.25
N SER A 172 0.70 23.71 10.16
CA SER A 172 1.96 23.70 10.93
C SER A 172 3.16 23.39 10.05
N ILE A 173 3.00 22.47 9.07
CA ILE A 173 4.02 22.20 8.06
C ILE A 173 4.39 23.48 7.31
N ARG A 174 3.40 24.25 6.85
CA ARG A 174 3.66 25.54 6.17
C ARG A 174 4.33 26.56 7.08
N GLN A 175 3.89 26.68 8.32
CA GLN A 175 4.43 27.65 9.28
C GLN A 175 5.87 27.32 9.67
N ARG A 176 6.20 26.03 9.86
CA ARG A 176 7.54 25.58 10.25
C ARG A 176 8.45 25.32 9.05
N GLY A 177 7.91 25.30 7.83
CA GLY A 177 8.62 25.06 6.61
C GLY A 177 9.22 23.64 6.50
N ARG A 178 8.69 22.70 7.30
CA ARG A 178 9.10 21.29 7.31
C ARG A 178 7.95 20.37 7.67
N SER A 179 8.01 19.11 7.23
CA SER A 179 7.19 18.00 7.73
C SER A 179 8.05 17.05 8.54
N ILE A 180 7.47 16.35 9.51
CA ILE A 180 8.07 15.20 10.19
C ILE A 180 7.29 13.97 9.75
N LEU A 181 7.98 13.00 9.15
CA LEU A 181 7.37 11.78 8.63
C LEU A 181 7.78 10.60 9.49
N VAL A 182 6.78 9.90 10.06
CA VAL A 182 6.94 8.69 10.88
C VAL A 182 6.21 7.50 10.25
N GLU A 183 6.39 6.30 10.81
CA GLU A 183 5.75 5.09 10.29
C GLU A 183 4.34 4.88 10.85
N GLY A 184 4.17 5.10 12.15
CA GLY A 184 3.01 4.64 12.91
C GLY A 184 1.99 5.74 13.25
N TYR A 185 0.75 5.29 13.46
CA TYR A 185 -0.36 6.15 13.91
C TYR A 185 -0.07 6.79 15.27
N ILE A 186 0.42 5.98 16.21
CA ILE A 186 0.67 6.42 17.60
C ILE A 186 1.84 7.39 17.64
N ASP A 187 2.91 7.13 16.86
CA ASP A 187 4.07 8.04 16.77
C ASP A 187 3.65 9.44 16.29
N ALA A 188 2.81 9.51 15.24
CA ALA A 188 2.28 10.78 14.76
C ALA A 188 1.43 11.49 15.81
N ILE A 189 0.54 10.76 16.50
CA ILE A 189 -0.28 11.32 17.60
C ILE A 189 0.62 11.82 18.73
N ARG A 190 1.60 11.04 19.16
CA ARG A 190 2.54 11.40 20.23
C ARG A 190 3.29 12.67 19.91
N LEU A 191 3.79 12.79 18.68
CA LEU A 191 4.48 13.99 18.22
C LEU A 191 3.57 15.23 18.25
N HIS A 192 2.31 15.10 17.83
CA HIS A 192 1.35 16.21 17.97
C HIS A 192 1.15 16.63 19.41
N LEU A 193 1.07 15.66 20.35
CA LEU A 193 0.93 15.94 21.79
C LEU A 193 2.17 16.60 22.39
N SER A 194 3.36 16.23 21.88
CA SER A 194 4.65 16.76 22.31
C SER A 194 5.07 18.06 21.61
N GLY A 195 4.13 18.74 20.93
CA GLY A 195 4.39 20.05 20.33
C GLY A 195 4.99 20.02 18.92
N TYR A 196 4.90 18.88 18.20
CA TYR A 196 5.31 18.72 16.80
C TYR A 196 4.10 18.48 15.88
N PRO A 197 3.16 19.45 15.76
CA PRO A 197 1.92 19.28 14.98
C PRO A 197 2.15 19.21 13.46
N GLU A 198 3.38 19.32 12.98
CA GLU A 198 3.78 19.05 11.59
C GLU A 198 4.07 17.58 11.29
N ALA A 199 3.85 16.67 12.26
CA ALA A 199 4.06 15.25 12.10
C ALA A 199 2.92 14.59 11.31
N VAL A 200 3.30 13.64 10.42
CA VAL A 200 2.41 12.80 9.60
C VAL A 200 2.94 11.37 9.55
N ALA A 201 2.07 10.36 9.25
CA ALA A 201 2.52 8.99 9.11
C ALA A 201 2.21 8.37 7.73
N SER A 202 3.07 7.40 7.30
CA SER A 202 3.05 6.78 5.98
C SER A 202 2.06 5.61 5.81
N LEU A 203 1.30 5.25 6.83
CA LEU A 203 0.29 4.17 6.79
C LEU A 203 0.86 2.75 6.54
N GLY A 204 2.11 2.50 6.89
CA GLY A 204 2.74 1.18 6.77
C GLY A 204 2.93 0.72 5.32
N THR A 205 3.24 1.64 4.43
CA THR A 205 3.61 1.37 3.03
C THR A 205 4.91 2.06 2.68
N SER A 206 5.63 1.52 1.68
CA SER A 206 6.76 2.24 1.09
C SER A 206 6.31 3.61 0.58
N LEU A 207 7.18 4.61 0.76
CA LEU A 207 6.92 5.97 0.31
C LEU A 207 6.73 6.04 -1.22
N THR A 208 5.82 6.89 -1.65
CA THR A 208 5.43 7.02 -3.05
C THR A 208 5.66 8.44 -3.60
N GLU A 209 5.75 8.56 -4.92
CA GLU A 209 5.83 9.86 -5.60
C GLU A 209 4.62 10.76 -5.30
N ASP A 210 3.43 10.16 -5.17
CA ASP A 210 2.20 10.90 -4.90
C ASP A 210 2.22 11.49 -3.47
N GLN A 211 2.72 10.73 -2.47
CA GLN A 211 2.93 11.23 -1.11
C GLN A 211 4.00 12.33 -1.06
N ALA A 212 5.09 12.17 -1.83
CA ALA A 212 6.13 13.19 -1.95
C ALA A 212 5.57 14.51 -2.52
N LYS A 213 4.86 14.44 -3.63
CA LYS A 213 4.17 15.58 -4.25
C LYS A 213 3.15 16.23 -3.32
N LEU A 214 2.48 15.40 -2.51
CA LEU A 214 1.51 15.87 -1.53
C LEU A 214 2.18 16.70 -0.42
N LEU A 215 3.30 16.22 0.14
CA LEU A 215 4.08 16.96 1.15
C LEU A 215 4.70 18.23 0.59
N GLN A 216 5.26 18.17 -0.62
CA GLN A 216 5.91 19.31 -1.28
C GLN A 216 5.00 20.53 -1.43
N ARG A 217 3.68 20.33 -1.55
CA ARG A 217 2.69 21.43 -1.60
C ARG A 217 2.67 22.29 -0.33
N PHE A 218 3.20 21.78 0.78
CA PHE A 218 3.13 22.41 2.08
C PHE A 218 4.48 22.90 2.59
N ALA A 219 5.57 22.15 2.33
CA ALA A 219 6.93 22.53 2.68
C ALA A 219 7.96 21.87 1.75
N GLY A 220 9.12 22.50 1.61
CA GLY A 220 10.25 21.95 0.84
C GLY A 220 11.16 21.04 1.66
N ARG A 221 10.93 20.85 2.98
CA ARG A 221 11.77 20.01 3.84
C ARG A 221 10.94 18.90 4.48
N CYS A 222 11.54 17.68 4.56
CA CYS A 222 10.97 16.52 5.21
C CYS A 222 12.01 15.88 6.14
N CYS A 223 11.72 15.84 7.44
CA CYS A 223 12.51 15.13 8.44
C CYS A 223 11.87 13.76 8.64
N ILE A 224 12.59 12.67 8.31
CA ILE A 224 12.10 11.30 8.46
C ILE A 224 12.59 10.75 9.78
N CYS A 225 11.67 10.20 10.56
CA CYS A 225 11.95 9.55 11.83
C CYS A 225 11.32 8.15 11.80
N TYR A 226 12.04 7.21 11.19
CA TYR A 226 11.63 5.81 11.08
C TYR A 226 12.40 4.94 12.08
N ASP A 227 11.82 3.78 12.40
CA ASP A 227 12.43 2.82 13.29
C ASP A 227 13.80 2.35 12.74
N ALA A 228 14.79 2.22 13.61
CA ALA A 228 16.17 1.89 13.23
C ALA A 228 16.39 0.39 12.90
N ASP A 229 15.30 -0.40 12.71
CA ASP A 229 15.42 -1.82 12.43
C ASP A 229 16.06 -2.10 11.06
N THR A 230 16.89 -3.13 10.99
CA THR A 230 17.71 -3.46 9.81
C THR A 230 16.91 -4.06 8.65
N SER A 231 15.74 -4.64 8.92
CA SER A 231 14.96 -5.41 7.93
C SER A 231 14.26 -4.54 6.89
N GLY A 232 13.99 -3.26 7.20
CA GLY A 232 13.32 -2.29 6.33
C GLY A 232 14.22 -1.23 5.69
N GLN A 233 15.51 -1.15 6.08
CA GLN A 233 16.40 -0.02 5.71
C GLN A 233 16.52 0.23 4.21
N GLU A 234 16.65 -0.82 3.40
CA GLU A 234 16.80 -0.64 1.93
C GLU A 234 15.52 -0.13 1.25
N ALA A 235 14.35 -0.64 1.70
CA ALA A 235 13.07 -0.17 1.19
C ALA A 235 12.81 1.27 1.63
N SER A 236 13.16 1.59 2.89
CA SER A 236 13.07 2.93 3.45
C SER A 236 13.98 3.92 2.71
N LEU A 237 15.24 3.56 2.46
CA LEU A 237 16.17 4.39 1.67
C LEU A 237 15.63 4.72 0.28
N ARG A 238 15.14 3.72 -0.45
CA ARG A 238 14.54 3.96 -1.78
C ARG A 238 13.38 4.94 -1.70
N GLY A 239 12.51 4.79 -0.71
CA GLY A 239 11.41 5.71 -0.46
C GLY A 239 11.88 7.13 -0.13
N MET A 240 12.93 7.27 0.68
CA MET A 240 13.54 8.57 1.02
C MET A 240 14.11 9.29 -0.22
N TYR A 241 14.77 8.56 -1.13
CA TYR A 241 15.23 9.11 -2.40
C TYR A 241 14.08 9.52 -3.33
N ILE A 242 12.93 8.83 -3.29
CA ILE A 242 11.72 9.26 -4.00
C ILE A 242 11.27 10.64 -3.51
N LEU A 243 11.22 10.86 -2.18
CA LEU A 243 10.86 12.17 -1.63
C LEU A 243 11.83 13.27 -2.11
N GLN A 244 13.12 12.99 -2.09
CA GLN A 244 14.13 13.98 -2.47
C GLN A 244 14.11 14.25 -3.98
N ARG A 245 13.90 13.24 -4.81
CA ARG A 245 13.74 13.40 -6.27
C ARG A 245 12.53 14.26 -6.62
N GLU A 246 11.46 14.20 -5.86
CA GLU A 246 10.27 15.04 -6.03
C GLU A 246 10.45 16.46 -5.46
N GLY A 247 11.67 16.85 -5.08
CA GLY A 247 12.05 18.21 -4.71
C GLY A 247 11.94 18.54 -3.22
N LEU A 248 11.81 17.53 -2.35
CA LEU A 248 11.91 17.72 -0.91
C LEU A 248 13.38 17.61 -0.46
N GLN A 249 13.82 18.51 0.42
CA GLN A 249 15.08 18.33 1.16
C GLN A 249 14.85 17.33 2.28
N VAL A 250 15.39 16.12 2.13
CA VAL A 250 15.20 15.02 3.08
C VAL A 250 16.34 14.96 4.07
N SER A 251 16.00 14.92 5.36
CA SER A 251 16.94 14.64 6.46
C SER A 251 16.37 13.52 7.34
N VAL A 252 17.23 12.74 7.94
CA VAL A 252 16.85 11.62 8.82
C VAL A 252 17.13 11.99 10.27
N VAL A 253 16.12 11.87 11.11
CA VAL A 253 16.21 12.05 12.56
C VAL A 253 16.69 10.73 13.16
N ILE A 254 17.86 10.73 13.76
CA ILE A 254 18.45 9.55 14.39
C ILE A 254 18.09 9.55 15.86
N LEU A 255 17.29 8.57 16.27
CA LEU A 255 16.91 8.35 17.65
C LEU A 255 17.89 7.37 18.35
N PRO A 256 17.89 7.30 19.69
CA PRO A 256 18.58 6.23 20.41
C PRO A 256 18.18 4.84 19.92
N ARG A 257 19.09 3.86 20.01
CA ARG A 257 18.85 2.49 19.54
C ARG A 257 17.62 1.88 20.20
N ASP A 258 16.84 1.14 19.40
CA ASP A 258 15.66 0.36 19.83
C ASP A 258 14.53 1.19 20.48
N VAL A 259 14.47 2.50 20.19
CA VAL A 259 13.45 3.41 20.72
C VAL A 259 12.75 4.09 19.57
N ASP A 260 11.42 3.90 19.49
CA ASP A 260 10.56 4.62 18.55
C ASP A 260 10.17 6.03 19.09
N PRO A 261 9.61 6.94 18.26
CA PRO A 261 9.23 8.27 18.71
C PRO A 261 8.23 8.27 19.87
N ASP A 262 7.26 7.32 19.90
CA ASP A 262 6.27 7.20 20.99
C ASP A 262 6.99 6.86 22.31
N GLN A 263 7.88 5.87 22.30
CA GLN A 263 8.63 5.46 23.47
C GLN A 263 9.60 6.54 23.98
N LEU A 264 10.27 7.25 23.06
CA LEU A 264 11.21 8.32 23.44
C LEU A 264 10.47 9.45 24.16
N LEU A 265 9.36 9.90 23.58
CA LEU A 265 8.62 11.06 24.09
C LEU A 265 7.86 10.77 25.40
N LEU A 266 7.79 9.50 25.82
CA LEU A 266 7.29 9.07 27.13
C LEU A 266 8.40 9.07 28.21
N GLN A 267 9.67 9.16 27.84
CA GLN A 267 10.78 9.18 28.79
C GLN A 267 10.96 10.58 29.40
N GLU A 268 11.57 10.62 30.58
CA GLU A 268 11.99 11.89 31.19
C GLU A 268 12.95 12.64 30.25
N ASN A 269 12.66 13.90 29.96
CA ASN A 269 13.37 14.74 29.00
C ASN A 269 13.32 14.23 27.52
N GLY A 270 12.40 13.32 27.18
CA GLY A 270 12.28 12.77 25.83
C GLY A 270 11.98 13.84 24.78
N ASP A 271 11.20 14.87 25.13
CA ASP A 271 10.91 16.04 24.30
C ASP A 271 12.19 16.82 23.93
N LYS A 272 13.09 17.01 24.90
CA LYS A 272 14.37 17.66 24.68
C LYS A 272 15.30 16.81 23.78
N VAL A 273 15.40 15.51 24.07
CA VAL A 273 16.21 14.58 23.26
C VAL A 273 15.71 14.52 21.83
N PHE A 274 14.38 14.44 21.62
CA PHE A 274 13.79 14.47 20.30
C PHE A 274 14.04 15.79 19.57
N GLY A 275 13.91 16.93 20.27
CA GLY A 275 14.20 18.25 19.74
C GLY A 275 15.64 18.38 19.24
N GLU A 276 16.60 17.95 20.07
CA GLU A 276 18.02 17.93 19.70
C GLU A 276 18.30 17.02 18.51
N ALA A 277 17.70 15.81 18.47
CA ALA A 277 17.83 14.89 17.34
C ALA A 277 17.24 15.49 16.05
N LEU A 278 16.11 16.20 16.14
CA LEU A 278 15.47 16.86 15.02
C LEU A 278 16.29 18.04 14.48
N ASP A 279 16.93 18.81 15.37
CA ASP A 279 17.78 19.94 14.99
C ASP A 279 19.11 19.47 14.36
N HIS A 280 19.56 18.25 14.72
CA HIS A 280 20.75 17.60 14.17
C HIS A 280 20.42 16.54 13.11
N ALA A 281 19.22 16.58 12.53
CA ALA A 281 18.81 15.60 11.53
C ALA A 281 19.80 15.55 10.35
N VAL A 282 20.23 14.33 10.01
CA VAL A 282 21.32 14.08 9.05
C VAL A 282 20.75 14.12 7.63
N PRO A 283 21.30 14.92 6.70
CA PRO A 283 20.92 14.90 5.30
C PRO A 283 20.99 13.50 4.70
N LEU A 284 20.00 13.12 3.87
CA LEU A 284 19.88 11.78 3.31
C LEU A 284 21.17 11.22 2.67
N PRO A 285 21.95 11.99 1.87
CA PRO A 285 23.20 11.46 1.30
C PRO A 285 24.23 11.05 2.35
N LEU A 286 24.34 11.81 3.45
CA LEU A 286 25.26 11.51 4.54
C LEU A 286 24.74 10.39 5.43
N TYR A 287 23.43 10.32 5.66
CA TYR A 287 22.80 9.20 6.34
C TYR A 287 23.02 7.88 5.59
N HIS A 288 22.85 7.87 4.27
CA HIS A 288 23.09 6.68 3.45
C HIS A 288 24.57 6.23 3.56
N LEU A 289 25.50 7.16 3.53
CA LEU A 289 26.91 6.87 3.76
C LEU A 289 27.13 6.21 5.14
N GLU A 290 26.52 6.77 6.19
CA GLU A 290 26.71 6.30 7.56
C GLU A 290 26.20 4.86 7.76
N ILE A 291 25.01 4.54 7.27
CA ILE A 291 24.46 3.19 7.39
C ILE A 291 25.22 2.15 6.56
N ARG A 292 25.99 2.57 5.55
CA ARG A 292 26.87 1.69 4.74
C ARG A 292 28.31 1.64 5.23
N ARG A 293 28.65 2.35 6.33
CA ARG A 293 30.02 2.47 6.82
C ARG A 293 30.72 1.13 7.00
N SER A 294 30.11 0.19 7.69
CA SER A 294 30.68 -1.15 7.90
C SER A 294 30.93 -1.93 6.61
N GLN A 295 30.04 -1.79 5.63
CA GLN A 295 30.18 -2.41 4.31
C GLN A 295 31.25 -1.71 3.46
N LEU A 296 31.46 -0.42 3.65
CA LEU A 296 32.53 0.34 2.97
C LEU A 296 33.92 0.00 3.51
N GLU A 297 34.03 -0.43 4.75
CA GLU A 297 35.28 -0.87 5.38
C GLU A 297 35.64 -2.33 5.01
N ASP A 298 34.66 -3.17 4.69
CA ASP A 298 34.88 -4.56 4.29
C ASP A 298 35.16 -4.67 2.77
N PRO A 299 36.36 -5.19 2.37
CA PRO A 299 36.72 -5.31 0.94
C PRO A 299 35.75 -6.09 0.09
N GLY A 300 35.05 -7.09 0.67
CA GLY A 300 34.12 -7.97 -0.06
C GLY A 300 32.80 -7.28 -0.44
N SER A 301 32.32 -6.38 0.40
CA SER A 301 31.04 -5.67 0.21
C SER A 301 31.22 -4.21 -0.26
N ARG A 302 32.43 -3.65 -0.15
CA ARG A 302 32.73 -2.26 -0.45
C ARG A 302 32.19 -1.80 -1.83
N HIS A 303 32.50 -2.55 -2.88
CA HIS A 303 32.11 -2.19 -4.24
C HIS A 303 30.58 -2.08 -4.38
N LYS A 304 29.85 -3.04 -3.82
CA LYS A 304 28.38 -3.05 -3.85
C LYS A 304 27.82 -1.84 -3.08
N ALA A 305 28.35 -1.56 -1.89
CA ALA A 305 27.91 -0.43 -1.07
C ALA A 305 28.15 0.93 -1.76
N ILE A 306 29.27 1.09 -2.47
CA ILE A 306 29.57 2.28 -3.26
C ILE A 306 28.55 2.42 -4.40
N LEU A 307 28.28 1.35 -5.16
CA LEU A 307 27.29 1.41 -6.25
C LEU A 307 25.90 1.78 -5.76
N GLU A 308 25.43 1.21 -4.68
CA GLU A 308 24.12 1.53 -4.07
C GLU A 308 24.05 3.01 -3.67
N LEU A 309 25.11 3.55 -3.04
CA LEU A 309 25.20 4.96 -2.69
C LEU A 309 25.15 5.85 -3.93
N LEU A 310 25.96 5.54 -4.95
CA LEU A 310 26.00 6.31 -6.20
C LEU A 310 24.68 6.25 -6.96
N GLU A 311 23.98 5.12 -6.95
CA GLU A 311 22.66 4.98 -7.56
C GLU A 311 21.62 5.87 -6.86
N GLY A 312 21.65 5.96 -5.53
CA GLY A 312 20.83 6.88 -4.77
C GLY A 312 21.14 8.35 -5.11
N LEU A 313 22.42 8.72 -5.13
CA LEU A 313 22.87 10.08 -5.48
C LEU A 313 22.50 10.46 -6.92
N ALA A 314 22.49 9.50 -7.84
CA ALA A 314 22.10 9.71 -9.23
C ALA A 314 20.61 10.05 -9.41
N GLU A 315 19.74 9.73 -8.43
CA GLU A 315 18.34 10.16 -8.44
C GLU A 315 18.17 11.68 -8.17
N LEU A 316 19.17 12.31 -7.54
CA LEU A 316 19.13 13.71 -7.15
C LEU A 316 19.65 14.63 -8.26
N SER A 317 19.29 15.92 -8.22
CA SER A 317 19.89 16.90 -9.12
C SER A 317 21.37 17.13 -8.76
N PRO A 318 22.21 17.59 -9.71
CA PRO A 318 23.60 17.96 -9.40
C PRO A 318 23.71 18.99 -8.28
N PHE A 319 22.77 19.93 -8.19
CA PHE A 319 22.75 20.97 -7.18
C PHE A 319 22.45 20.43 -5.79
N ASP A 320 21.60 19.39 -5.69
CA ASP A 320 21.26 18.74 -4.41
C ASP A 320 22.39 17.85 -3.91
N VAL A 321 23.26 17.34 -4.78
CA VAL A 321 24.40 16.49 -4.41
C VAL A 321 25.65 17.34 -4.09
N ALA A 322 25.84 18.47 -4.75
CA ALA A 322 27.03 19.30 -4.67
C ALA A 322 27.49 19.63 -3.23
N PRO A 323 26.61 19.96 -2.27
CA PRO A 323 27.02 20.25 -0.89
C PRO A 323 27.68 19.07 -0.17
N TYR A 324 27.46 17.83 -0.62
CA TYR A 324 27.91 16.60 0.04
C TYR A 324 29.12 15.96 -0.63
N ILE A 325 29.50 16.41 -1.84
CA ILE A 325 30.59 15.80 -2.64
C ILE A 325 31.90 15.71 -1.87
N SER A 326 32.29 16.76 -1.15
CA SER A 326 33.54 16.76 -0.39
C SER A 326 33.55 15.70 0.71
N ASN A 327 32.45 15.61 1.48
CA ASN A 327 32.32 14.63 2.56
C ASN A 327 32.31 13.19 2.01
N LEU A 328 31.55 12.96 0.92
CA LEU A 328 31.47 11.67 0.26
C LEU A 328 32.82 11.26 -0.35
N SER A 329 33.54 12.18 -0.99
CA SER A 329 34.86 11.94 -1.57
C SER A 329 35.88 11.50 -0.51
N ILE A 330 35.93 12.19 0.61
CA ILE A 330 36.81 11.84 1.73
C ILE A 330 36.46 10.43 2.25
N ALA A 331 35.19 10.16 2.47
CA ALA A 331 34.75 8.89 3.04
C ALA A 331 34.97 7.70 2.08
N LEU A 332 34.81 7.92 0.79
CA LEU A 332 35.02 6.90 -0.24
C LEU A 332 36.49 6.76 -0.69
N GLY A 333 37.33 7.73 -0.36
CA GLY A 333 38.74 7.75 -0.79
C GLY A 333 38.91 7.99 -2.29
N VAL A 334 38.03 8.79 -2.91
CA VAL A 334 38.04 9.12 -4.34
C VAL A 334 38.11 10.64 -4.51
N LEU A 335 38.61 11.12 -5.66
CA LEU A 335 38.63 12.56 -5.93
C LEU A 335 37.21 13.10 -6.20
N PRO A 336 36.91 14.37 -5.83
CA PRO A 336 35.60 14.99 -6.09
C PRO A 336 35.18 14.95 -7.56
N GLY A 337 36.13 15.11 -8.48
CA GLY A 337 35.90 15.04 -9.92
C GLY A 337 35.47 13.65 -10.37
N GLU A 338 36.21 12.62 -9.94
CA GLU A 338 35.87 11.21 -10.24
C GLU A 338 34.50 10.82 -9.70
N LEU A 339 34.16 11.24 -8.46
CA LEU A 339 32.86 11.00 -7.87
C LEU A 339 31.73 11.62 -8.71
N ASN A 340 31.90 12.89 -9.14
CA ASN A 340 30.93 13.56 -9.99
C ASN A 340 30.76 12.87 -11.35
N GLU A 341 31.84 12.41 -11.97
CA GLU A 341 31.82 11.67 -13.23
C GLU A 341 31.05 10.37 -13.10
N GLN A 342 31.31 9.58 -12.05
CA GLN A 342 30.59 8.33 -11.80
C GLN A 342 29.09 8.56 -11.59
N ILE A 343 28.70 9.56 -10.79
CA ILE A 343 27.30 9.93 -10.58
C ILE A 343 26.65 10.37 -11.91
N ALA A 344 27.36 11.17 -12.73
CA ALA A 344 26.86 11.62 -14.02
C ALA A 344 26.70 10.47 -15.02
N GLU A 345 27.62 9.50 -15.03
CA GLU A 345 27.54 8.31 -15.86
C GLU A 345 26.31 7.43 -15.49
N ILE A 346 26.10 7.15 -14.21
CA ILE A 346 24.93 6.39 -13.73
C ILE A 346 23.65 7.15 -14.10
N ARG A 347 23.61 8.46 -13.91
CA ARG A 347 22.47 9.32 -14.29
C ARG A 347 22.17 9.26 -15.79
N SER A 348 23.22 9.29 -16.62
CA SER A 348 23.10 9.17 -18.07
C SER A 348 22.55 7.80 -18.49
N ARG A 349 23.08 6.70 -17.91
CA ARG A 349 22.57 5.35 -18.14
C ARG A 349 21.09 5.21 -17.76
N LYS A 350 20.69 5.76 -16.59
CA LYS A 350 19.29 5.75 -16.14
C LYS A 350 18.38 6.56 -17.07
N ARG A 351 18.83 7.71 -17.59
CA ARG A 351 18.11 8.52 -18.59
C ARG A 351 17.95 7.78 -19.90
N ALA A 352 19.03 7.23 -20.44
CA ALA A 352 18.99 6.45 -21.68
C ALA A 352 18.04 5.24 -21.56
N ALA A 353 18.06 4.53 -20.44
CA ALA A 353 17.13 3.43 -20.16
C ALA A 353 15.66 3.90 -20.05
N LYS A 354 15.42 5.11 -19.49
CA LYS A 354 14.08 5.69 -19.39
C LYS A 354 13.58 6.22 -20.75
N GLU A 355 14.47 6.83 -21.54
CA GLU A 355 14.19 7.31 -22.90
C GLU A 355 13.95 6.15 -23.85
N ASP A 356 14.73 5.07 -23.75
CA ASP A 356 14.51 3.84 -24.52
C ASP A 356 13.17 3.18 -24.15
N LYS A 357 12.80 3.15 -22.87
CA LYS A 357 11.45 2.75 -22.42
C LYS A 357 10.37 3.71 -22.95
N SER A 358 10.62 5.03 -22.95
CA SER A 358 9.67 6.03 -23.44
C SER A 358 9.58 6.03 -24.98
N ALA A 359 10.71 5.91 -25.68
CA ALA A 359 10.76 5.79 -27.13
C ALA A 359 10.10 4.50 -27.60
N ARG A 360 10.35 3.39 -26.92
CA ARG A 360 9.63 2.14 -27.16
C ARG A 360 8.12 2.28 -26.86
N SER A 361 7.76 3.08 -25.87
CA SER A 361 6.35 3.41 -25.57
C SER A 361 5.72 4.33 -26.61
N SER A 362 6.44 5.34 -27.12
CA SER A 362 5.92 6.30 -28.09
C SER A 362 5.89 5.77 -29.53
N VAL A 363 6.85 4.93 -29.92
CA VAL A 363 6.82 4.20 -31.21
C VAL A 363 5.65 3.19 -31.23
N TYR A 364 5.27 2.64 -30.08
CA TYR A 364 4.10 1.76 -29.94
C TYR A 364 2.77 2.51 -29.91
N ILE A 365 2.73 3.77 -29.51
CA ILE A 365 1.49 4.58 -29.51
C ILE A 365 1.07 4.98 -30.92
N ASN A 366 2.02 5.05 -31.86
CA ASN A 366 1.72 5.46 -33.25
C ASN A 366 1.64 4.31 -34.26
N GLY A 367 1.84 3.06 -33.86
CA GLY A 367 1.97 1.95 -34.82
C GLY A 367 1.13 0.69 -34.61
N ILE A 368 0.59 0.41 -33.43
CA ILE A 368 -0.32 -0.75 -33.24
C ILE A 368 -1.25 -0.45 -32.06
N GLY A 369 -2.55 -0.60 -32.32
CA GLY A 369 -3.62 -0.35 -31.35
C GLY A 369 -3.39 -1.03 -30.02
N LYS A 370 -3.79 -0.33 -28.96
CA LYS A 370 -3.87 -0.75 -27.55
C LYS A 370 -4.21 -2.24 -27.40
N LYS A 371 -3.22 -3.09 -27.17
CA LYS A 371 -3.44 -4.37 -26.50
C LYS A 371 -2.87 -4.26 -25.07
N SER A 372 -3.60 -3.53 -24.25
CA SER A 372 -3.54 -3.69 -22.79
C SER A 372 -3.91 -5.13 -22.43
N VAL A 373 -3.47 -5.62 -21.26
CA VAL A 373 -4.09 -6.78 -20.63
C VAL A 373 -5.59 -6.60 -20.76
N ASP A 374 -6.21 -7.49 -21.51
CA ASP A 374 -7.63 -7.42 -21.79
C ASP A 374 -8.34 -7.48 -20.44
N LYS A 375 -9.38 -6.67 -20.21
CA LYS A 375 -10.19 -6.72 -18.97
C LYS A 375 -10.79 -8.11 -18.71
N THR A 376 -10.54 -9.06 -19.60
CA THR A 376 -10.98 -10.46 -19.56
C THR A 376 -10.00 -11.42 -18.88
N THR A 377 -8.74 -11.05 -18.61
CA THR A 377 -7.80 -11.94 -17.94
C THR A 377 -8.12 -12.08 -16.46
N ASP A 378 -8.25 -13.31 -15.99
CA ASP A 378 -8.60 -13.62 -14.62
C ASP A 378 -7.42 -13.32 -13.66
N PRO A 379 -7.62 -12.53 -12.61
CA PRO A 379 -6.59 -12.25 -11.61
C PRO A 379 -6.05 -13.51 -10.90
N ILE A 380 -6.89 -14.54 -10.70
CA ILE A 380 -6.48 -15.80 -10.06
C ILE A 380 -5.54 -16.58 -10.97
N GLU A 381 -5.83 -16.66 -12.27
CA GLU A 381 -4.96 -17.31 -13.24
C GLU A 381 -3.62 -16.55 -13.42
N ALA A 382 -3.67 -15.22 -13.40
CA ALA A 382 -2.48 -14.37 -13.39
C ALA A 382 -1.61 -14.61 -12.13
N ALA A 383 -2.25 -14.80 -10.97
CA ALA A 383 -1.55 -15.09 -9.72
C ALA A 383 -0.85 -16.46 -9.73
N VAL A 384 -1.43 -17.47 -10.38
CA VAL A 384 -0.75 -18.77 -10.59
C VAL A 384 0.52 -18.59 -11.44
N ALA A 385 0.45 -17.84 -12.53
CA ALA A 385 1.62 -17.53 -13.35
C ALA A 385 2.69 -16.76 -12.54
N TYR A 386 2.28 -15.80 -11.70
CA TYR A 386 3.18 -15.06 -10.81
C TYR A 386 3.91 -15.95 -9.80
N VAL A 387 3.18 -16.86 -9.12
CA VAL A 387 3.79 -17.79 -8.14
C VAL A 387 4.81 -18.70 -8.84
N LEU A 388 4.45 -19.29 -9.97
CA LEU A 388 5.38 -20.16 -10.74
C LEU A 388 6.57 -19.38 -11.32
N TRP A 389 6.39 -18.08 -11.64
CA TRP A 389 7.49 -17.22 -12.08
C TRP A 389 8.51 -16.98 -10.98
N ASN A 390 8.07 -16.74 -9.76
CA ASN A 390 8.93 -16.31 -8.65
C ASN A 390 9.41 -17.48 -7.75
N ASP A 391 8.77 -18.66 -7.79
CA ASP A 391 9.11 -19.78 -6.93
C ASP A 391 9.53 -21.01 -7.74
N ALA A 392 10.86 -21.24 -7.78
CA ALA A 392 11.45 -22.39 -8.49
C ALA A 392 11.02 -23.75 -7.91
N ARG A 393 10.73 -23.84 -6.61
CA ARG A 393 10.27 -25.08 -5.97
C ARG A 393 8.90 -25.46 -6.50
N ARG A 394 8.00 -24.49 -6.63
CA ARG A 394 6.64 -24.70 -7.14
C ARG A 394 6.64 -25.16 -8.61
N ARG A 395 7.56 -24.66 -9.41
CA ARG A 395 7.74 -25.18 -10.79
C ARG A 395 8.05 -26.67 -10.84
N VAL A 396 8.82 -27.16 -9.88
CA VAL A 396 9.20 -28.60 -9.81
C VAL A 396 8.13 -29.45 -9.14
N GLU A 397 7.48 -28.93 -8.09
CA GLU A 397 6.51 -29.68 -7.28
C GLU A 397 5.10 -29.70 -7.87
N ALA A 398 4.75 -28.72 -8.72
CA ALA A 398 3.41 -28.60 -9.27
C ALA A 398 3.24 -29.52 -10.50
N PRO A 399 2.34 -30.54 -10.45
CA PRO A 399 2.13 -31.43 -11.59
C PRO A 399 1.43 -30.67 -12.73
N PRO A 400 1.98 -30.60 -13.95
CA PRO A 400 1.35 -29.92 -15.08
C PRO A 400 -0.05 -30.42 -15.38
N GLU A 401 -0.28 -31.74 -15.24
CA GLU A 401 -1.57 -32.39 -15.46
C GLU A 401 -2.67 -31.94 -14.48
N VAL A 402 -2.28 -31.41 -13.32
CA VAL A 402 -3.23 -30.86 -12.32
C VAL A 402 -3.47 -29.37 -12.55
N VAL A 403 -2.40 -28.60 -12.80
CA VAL A 403 -2.49 -27.13 -12.87
C VAL A 403 -3.04 -26.64 -14.21
N LEU A 404 -2.54 -27.17 -15.33
CA LEU A 404 -2.95 -26.68 -16.67
C LEU A 404 -4.44 -26.81 -16.98
N PRO A 405 -5.15 -27.89 -16.54
CA PRO A 405 -6.59 -27.97 -16.75
C PRO A 405 -7.41 -26.94 -15.97
N LEU A 406 -6.81 -26.26 -14.97
CA LEU A 406 -7.45 -25.24 -14.16
C LEU A 406 -7.37 -23.84 -14.80
N ILE A 407 -6.52 -23.64 -15.81
CA ILE A 407 -6.31 -22.37 -16.51
C ILE A 407 -7.18 -22.33 -17.77
N ASN A 408 -8.02 -21.32 -17.87
CA ASN A 408 -8.96 -21.15 -18.99
C ASN A 408 -8.42 -20.20 -20.08
N ASP A 409 -7.67 -19.15 -19.72
CA ASP A 409 -7.04 -18.26 -20.70
C ASP A 409 -5.84 -18.96 -21.37
N GLU A 410 -5.94 -19.25 -22.66
CA GLU A 410 -4.91 -19.99 -23.42
C GLU A 410 -3.55 -19.28 -23.45
N ARG A 411 -3.52 -17.95 -23.31
CA ARG A 411 -2.27 -17.18 -23.23
C ARG A 411 -1.60 -17.37 -21.88
N VAL A 412 -2.39 -17.32 -20.79
CA VAL A 412 -1.91 -17.61 -19.43
C VAL A 412 -1.45 -19.05 -19.35
N LYS A 413 -2.22 -19.98 -19.89
CA LYS A 413 -1.92 -21.40 -19.94
C LYS A 413 -0.60 -21.70 -20.66
N SER A 414 -0.32 -21.00 -21.76
CA SER A 414 0.96 -21.12 -22.49
C SER A 414 2.16 -20.71 -21.63
N ILE A 415 2.01 -19.63 -20.85
CA ILE A 415 3.06 -19.14 -19.94
C ILE A 415 3.26 -20.12 -18.78
N VAL A 416 2.16 -20.55 -18.15
CA VAL A 416 2.17 -21.51 -17.05
C VAL A 416 2.76 -22.85 -17.50
N ALA A 417 2.41 -23.33 -18.71
CA ALA A 417 2.96 -24.55 -19.28
C ALA A 417 4.48 -24.45 -19.47
N ALA A 418 4.96 -23.37 -20.07
CA ALA A 418 6.40 -23.16 -20.29
C ALA A 418 7.19 -23.23 -18.97
N LEU A 419 6.69 -22.55 -17.92
CA LEU A 419 7.31 -22.58 -16.58
C LEU A 419 7.29 -23.99 -15.94
N LEU A 420 6.18 -24.72 -16.08
CA LEU A 420 6.04 -26.08 -15.53
C LEU A 420 6.86 -27.14 -16.29
N TYR A 421 7.11 -26.92 -17.58
CA TYR A 421 7.96 -27.81 -18.41
C TYR A 421 9.45 -27.42 -18.38
N GLY A 422 9.84 -26.49 -17.51
CA GLY A 422 11.23 -26.23 -17.15
C GLY A 422 11.88 -25.04 -17.85
N GLU A 423 11.13 -24.20 -18.60
CA GLU A 423 11.68 -22.94 -19.09
C GLU A 423 11.88 -21.97 -17.90
N SER A 424 13.02 -21.29 -17.85
CA SER A 424 13.29 -20.30 -16.82
C SER A 424 12.56 -18.97 -17.11
N PRO A 425 12.27 -18.16 -16.08
CA PRO A 425 11.73 -16.82 -16.27
C PRO A 425 12.55 -15.95 -17.22
N GLU A 426 13.88 -16.06 -17.16
CA GLU A 426 14.83 -15.29 -17.98
C GLU A 426 14.76 -15.71 -19.46
N GLU A 427 14.64 -17.01 -19.74
CA GLU A 427 14.48 -17.54 -21.10
C GLU A 427 13.15 -17.09 -21.72
N LEU A 428 12.07 -17.17 -20.93
CA LEU A 428 10.75 -16.71 -21.33
C LEU A 428 10.73 -15.20 -21.59
N GLU A 429 11.29 -14.41 -20.69
CA GLU A 429 11.39 -12.95 -20.84
C GLU A 429 12.19 -12.58 -22.11
N GLY A 430 13.34 -13.22 -22.34
CA GLY A 430 14.16 -13.02 -23.53
C GLY A 430 13.39 -13.33 -24.81
N ARG A 431 12.63 -14.43 -24.86
CA ARG A 431 11.81 -14.82 -26.00
C ARG A 431 10.72 -13.81 -26.30
N TRP A 432 9.99 -13.30 -25.29
CA TRP A 432 8.90 -12.36 -25.50
C TRP A 432 9.40 -10.94 -25.80
N LEU A 433 10.50 -10.54 -25.20
CA LEU A 433 11.13 -9.27 -25.54
C LEU A 433 11.58 -9.24 -27.01
N SER A 434 12.06 -10.36 -27.55
CA SER A 434 12.49 -10.46 -28.95
C SER A 434 11.36 -10.27 -29.96
N VAL A 435 10.12 -10.61 -29.58
CA VAL A 435 8.90 -10.42 -30.43
C VAL A 435 8.06 -9.20 -30.00
N GLY A 436 8.53 -8.44 -29.01
CA GLY A 436 7.84 -7.23 -28.53
C GLY A 436 6.54 -7.47 -27.75
N ASP A 437 6.31 -8.71 -27.28
CA ASP A 437 5.10 -9.05 -26.50
C ASP A 437 5.31 -8.71 -25.02
N ARG A 438 4.48 -7.80 -24.50
CA ARG A 438 4.48 -7.36 -23.09
C ARG A 438 3.38 -8.00 -22.24
N PHE A 439 2.51 -8.78 -22.84
CA PHE A 439 1.42 -9.45 -22.11
C PHE A 439 1.93 -10.25 -20.92
N PRO A 440 3.02 -11.06 -21.03
CA PRO A 440 3.52 -11.84 -19.91
C PRO A 440 3.94 -10.99 -18.72
N MET A 441 4.67 -9.89 -18.92
CA MET A 441 5.10 -9.02 -17.83
C MET A 441 3.92 -8.29 -17.16
N SER A 442 2.92 -7.89 -17.96
CA SER A 442 1.68 -7.31 -17.42
C SER A 442 0.86 -8.34 -16.63
N LEU A 443 0.87 -9.60 -17.07
CA LEU A 443 0.24 -10.73 -16.39
C LEU A 443 0.91 -11.01 -15.03
N ILE A 444 2.24 -11.07 -15.00
CA ILE A 444 3.00 -11.29 -13.77
C ILE A 444 2.76 -10.14 -12.77
N ALA A 445 2.75 -8.90 -13.22
CA ALA A 445 2.44 -7.76 -12.37
C ALA A 445 1.01 -7.81 -11.79
N MET A 446 0.02 -8.23 -12.60
CA MET A 446 -1.36 -8.43 -12.14
C MET A 446 -1.44 -9.54 -11.10
N GLY A 447 -0.76 -10.66 -11.33
CA GLY A 447 -0.70 -11.79 -10.41
C GLY A 447 -0.03 -11.44 -9.08
N GLY A 448 1.04 -10.63 -9.10
CA GLY A 448 1.70 -10.12 -7.92
C GLY A 448 0.77 -9.30 -7.03
N ASN A 449 0.06 -8.34 -7.63
CA ASN A 449 -0.93 -7.54 -6.90
C ASN A 449 -2.04 -8.38 -6.25
N PHE A 450 -2.42 -9.50 -6.88
CA PHE A 450 -3.39 -10.43 -6.30
C PHE A 450 -2.77 -11.26 -5.16
N CYS A 451 -1.52 -11.70 -5.28
CA CYS A 451 -0.83 -12.50 -4.27
C CYS A 451 -0.49 -11.71 -3.00
N ASP A 452 -0.32 -10.39 -3.09
CA ASP A 452 0.02 -9.52 -1.94
C ASP A 452 -0.97 -9.63 -0.77
N GLN A 453 -2.21 -10.00 -1.03
CA GLN A 453 -3.23 -10.20 0.02
C GLN A 453 -2.96 -11.40 0.93
N PHE A 454 -2.14 -12.37 0.50
CA PHE A 454 -1.86 -13.59 1.25
C PHE A 454 -0.60 -13.49 2.13
N GLY A 455 0.25 -12.49 1.89
CA GLY A 455 1.45 -12.20 2.67
C GLY A 455 2.60 -13.21 2.51
N ASP A 456 2.31 -14.45 2.15
CA ASP A 456 3.27 -15.53 1.94
C ASP A 456 2.93 -16.30 0.66
N ILE A 457 3.96 -16.58 -0.15
CA ILE A 457 3.79 -17.21 -1.47
C ILE A 457 3.31 -18.68 -1.36
N GLU A 458 3.64 -19.36 -0.25
CA GLU A 458 3.18 -20.73 -0.01
C GLU A 458 1.69 -20.75 0.38
N VAL A 459 1.25 -19.82 1.16
CA VAL A 459 -0.17 -19.63 1.50
C VAL A 459 -0.95 -19.25 0.25
N ALA A 460 -0.42 -18.31 -0.54
CA ALA A 460 -1.01 -17.91 -1.82
C ALA A 460 -1.20 -19.10 -2.74
N TRP A 461 -0.19 -19.96 -2.93
CA TRP A 461 -0.26 -21.12 -3.81
C TRP A 461 -1.38 -22.08 -3.45
N LYS A 462 -1.48 -22.44 -2.16
CA LYS A 462 -2.53 -23.37 -1.68
C LYS A 462 -3.94 -22.80 -1.89
N GLU A 463 -4.12 -21.51 -1.60
CA GLU A 463 -5.42 -20.86 -1.78
C GLU A 463 -5.78 -20.67 -3.26
N LEU A 464 -4.82 -20.33 -4.12
CA LEU A 464 -5.04 -20.21 -5.57
C LEU A 464 -5.55 -21.49 -6.19
N LEU A 465 -4.92 -22.64 -5.87
CA LEU A 465 -5.38 -23.94 -6.37
C LEU A 465 -6.79 -24.26 -5.89
N ARG A 466 -7.11 -24.01 -4.63
CA ARG A 466 -8.47 -24.18 -4.07
C ARG A 466 -9.50 -23.29 -4.78
N LEU A 467 -9.17 -22.03 -5.03
CA LEU A 467 -10.06 -21.09 -5.72
C LEU A 467 -10.33 -21.54 -7.16
N LEU A 468 -9.31 -21.97 -7.88
CA LEU A 468 -9.43 -22.47 -9.25
C LEU A 468 -10.28 -23.75 -9.32
N GLU A 469 -10.03 -24.73 -8.43
CA GLU A 469 -10.82 -25.95 -8.34
C GLU A 469 -12.29 -25.65 -8.03
N ARG A 470 -12.55 -24.78 -7.07
CA ARG A 470 -13.92 -24.36 -6.70
C ARG A 470 -14.63 -23.69 -7.87
N ARG A 471 -13.92 -22.86 -8.62
CA ARG A 471 -14.44 -22.20 -9.82
C ARG A 471 -14.79 -23.22 -10.89
N ARG A 472 -13.87 -24.16 -11.22
CA ARG A 472 -14.09 -25.23 -12.19
C ARG A 472 -15.32 -26.07 -11.84
N ARG A 473 -15.48 -26.46 -10.56
CA ARG A 473 -16.66 -27.18 -10.09
C ARG A 473 -17.95 -26.37 -10.29
N SER A 474 -17.91 -25.07 -9.97
CA SER A 474 -19.07 -24.18 -10.14
C SER A 474 -19.44 -23.95 -11.62
N GLU A 475 -18.46 -23.84 -12.50
CA GLU A 475 -18.67 -23.71 -13.95
C GLU A 475 -19.22 -25.03 -14.54
N ARG A 476 -18.69 -26.19 -14.15
CA ARG A 476 -19.20 -27.50 -14.57
C ARG A 476 -20.60 -27.70 -14.08
N TYR A 477 -20.91 -27.37 -12.83
CA TYR A 477 -22.28 -27.43 -12.28
C TYR A 477 -23.25 -26.57 -13.07
N ARG A 478 -22.90 -25.33 -13.44
CA ARG A 478 -23.74 -24.46 -14.28
C ARG A 478 -23.97 -25.00 -15.69
N LYS A 479 -22.93 -25.59 -16.31
CA LYS A 479 -23.04 -26.22 -17.63
C LYS A 479 -23.99 -27.40 -17.60
N LEU A 480 -23.85 -28.27 -16.59
CA LEU A 480 -24.73 -29.43 -16.41
C LEU A 480 -26.19 -29.03 -16.11
N LEU A 481 -26.42 -27.99 -15.30
CA LEU A 481 -27.76 -27.43 -15.07
C LEU A 481 -28.37 -26.89 -16.37
N SER A 482 -27.58 -26.22 -17.21
CA SER A 482 -28.06 -25.72 -18.51
C SER A 482 -28.41 -26.85 -19.47
N ALA A 483 -27.58 -27.91 -19.54
CA ALA A 483 -27.84 -29.09 -20.37
C ALA A 483 -29.09 -29.84 -19.87
N MET A 484 -29.27 -29.99 -18.57
CA MET A 484 -30.47 -30.56 -17.97
C MET A 484 -31.74 -29.75 -18.31
N ALA A 485 -31.67 -28.43 -18.21
CA ALA A 485 -32.80 -27.54 -18.52
C ALA A 485 -33.21 -27.61 -20.02
N LYS A 486 -32.28 -27.96 -20.92
CA LYS A 486 -32.51 -28.15 -22.33
C LYS A 486 -32.92 -29.59 -22.71
N GLY A 487 -32.90 -30.52 -21.75
CA GLY A 487 -33.16 -31.94 -22.00
C GLY A 487 -32.02 -32.67 -22.75
N GLU A 488 -30.81 -32.10 -22.76
CA GLU A 488 -29.66 -32.60 -23.49
C GLU A 488 -28.69 -33.40 -22.59
N ALA A 489 -28.92 -33.44 -21.25
CA ALA A 489 -28.04 -34.08 -20.29
C ALA A 489 -28.17 -35.62 -20.35
N SER A 490 -27.02 -36.32 -20.42
CA SER A 490 -26.93 -37.77 -20.32
C SER A 490 -27.18 -38.27 -18.90
N ALA A 491 -27.42 -39.57 -18.72
CA ALA A 491 -27.62 -40.19 -17.39
C ALA A 491 -26.35 -40.01 -16.50
N GLU A 492 -25.15 -40.11 -17.10
CA GLU A 492 -23.88 -39.88 -16.41
C GLU A 492 -23.73 -38.42 -15.96
N GLU A 493 -24.08 -37.46 -16.82
CA GLU A 493 -24.05 -36.04 -16.49
C GLU A 493 -25.07 -35.66 -15.40
N MET A 494 -26.19 -36.33 -15.35
CA MET A 494 -27.20 -36.18 -14.26
C MET A 494 -26.67 -36.68 -12.92
N GLU A 495 -25.90 -37.76 -12.91
CA GLU A 495 -25.28 -38.29 -11.68
C GLU A 495 -24.12 -37.39 -11.22
N GLU A 496 -23.27 -36.89 -12.16
CA GLU A 496 -22.24 -35.88 -11.90
C GLU A 496 -22.84 -34.60 -11.30
N LEU A 497 -23.97 -34.14 -11.84
CA LEU A 497 -24.71 -32.97 -11.32
C LEU A 497 -25.15 -33.17 -9.86
N ARG A 498 -25.65 -34.36 -9.51
CA ARG A 498 -26.06 -34.70 -8.11
C ARG A 498 -24.87 -34.70 -7.18
N GLN A 499 -23.75 -35.27 -7.61
CA GLN A 499 -22.52 -35.34 -6.84
C GLN A 499 -21.92 -33.95 -6.58
N LEU A 500 -21.83 -33.12 -7.61
CA LEU A 500 -21.39 -31.72 -7.48
C LEU A 500 -22.36 -30.88 -6.59
N ALA A 501 -23.66 -31.13 -6.68
CA ALA A 501 -24.64 -30.47 -5.80
C ALA A 501 -24.48 -30.85 -4.32
N SER A 502 -24.11 -32.11 -4.03
CA SER A 502 -23.79 -32.59 -2.69
C SER A 502 -22.51 -31.97 -2.16
N ASP A 503 -21.45 -31.92 -2.98
CA ASP A 503 -20.13 -31.36 -2.62
C ASP A 503 -20.21 -29.84 -2.39
N ILE A 504 -21.01 -29.11 -3.16
CA ILE A 504 -21.25 -27.67 -2.95
C ILE A 504 -22.05 -27.40 -1.66
N LYS A 505 -22.93 -28.32 -1.26
CA LYS A 505 -23.71 -28.21 0.00
C LYS A 505 -22.95 -28.71 1.24
N GLY A 506 -22.00 -29.62 1.06
CA GLY A 506 -21.24 -30.24 2.18
C GLY A 506 -19.87 -29.60 2.45
N GLY A 507 -19.36 -28.78 1.54
CA GLY A 507 -18.07 -28.10 1.62
C GLY A 507 -18.21 -26.67 2.16
N GLY A 508 -18.81 -26.53 3.34
CA GLY A 508 -18.87 -25.31 4.13
C GLY A 508 -17.84 -25.30 5.25
#